data_3fed008cc78c75189b826d735f9ba07e
#
_entry.id   3fed008cc78c75189b826d735f9ba07e
#
_cell.length_a   1.000
_cell.length_b   1.000
_cell.length_c   1.000
_cell.angle_alpha   90.00
_cell.angle_beta   90.00
_cell.angle_gamma   90.00
#
_symmetry.space_group_name_H-M   'P 1'
#
loop_
_entity.id
_entity.type
_entity.pdbx_description
1 polymer ?
#
loop_
_entity_poly.entity_id
_entity_poly.type
_entity_poly.pdbx_seq_one_letter_code
_entity_poly.pdbx_strand_id
1 'polypeptide(L)'
;MGLLDAPPQFARSTTGPDGPVHYVALGEGPPLVLVAAWGPQPGTTAWLTYAGVLERLGAGRRCIAVDLPNFGRTGPLTFHEPAHDPAARAVAAAMDAEGIAAAPVVGTSMGATTGIVLALAAPERVTGLVVGACHASTGGDPYLLAPFPSESGVAAADLAAAPDDEGALRRFLRTLFHDPARVTDELVADTTAFRKQHPEHLRAGAASVSVAHSNMALLSEITVPMLVIHGRSDRMVPFEQGLMISSYVPQADLVALNRCGHWPPVERPVEFADQVELFLRRNGI
;
A
#
# COMPACT_ATOMS: atom_id res chain seq x y z
N MET A 1 9.63 -2.77 21.23
CA MET A 1 9.51 -3.06 19.79
C MET A 1 8.80 -1.86 19.18
N GLY A 2 9.38 -1.24 18.18
CA GLY A 2 8.82 -0.02 17.58
C GLY A 2 7.56 -0.32 16.77
N LEU A 3 6.80 0.73 16.42
CA LEU A 3 5.55 0.62 15.67
C LEU A 3 5.72 0.07 14.25
N LEU A 4 6.94 0.18 13.70
CA LEU A 4 7.24 -0.22 12.33
C LEU A 4 7.66 -1.68 12.20
N ASP A 5 8.08 -2.33 13.27
CA ASP A 5 8.63 -3.68 13.27
C ASP A 5 7.60 -4.72 13.67
N ALA A 6 7.42 -5.71 12.81
CA ALA A 6 6.67 -6.90 13.16
C ALA A 6 7.39 -7.74 14.23
N PRO A 7 6.65 -8.47 15.08
CA PRO A 7 7.24 -9.50 15.94
C PRO A 7 8.13 -10.45 15.13
N PRO A 8 9.34 -10.81 15.61
CA PRO A 8 10.32 -11.60 14.84
C PRO A 8 9.78 -12.93 14.31
N GLN A 9 8.84 -13.55 15.03
CA GLN A 9 8.22 -14.82 14.60
C GLN A 9 7.37 -14.67 13.34
N PHE A 10 6.92 -13.46 12.99
CA PHE A 10 6.13 -13.18 11.78
C PHE A 10 6.97 -12.62 10.63
N ALA A 11 8.14 -12.06 10.92
CA ALA A 11 9.02 -11.50 9.90
C ALA A 11 9.58 -12.61 8.98
N ARG A 12 9.54 -12.37 7.69
CA ARG A 12 10.03 -13.27 6.63
C ARG A 12 10.79 -12.48 5.59
N SER A 13 11.66 -13.16 4.87
CA SER A 13 12.32 -12.60 3.71
C SER A 13 12.55 -13.67 2.64
N THR A 14 12.56 -13.21 1.39
CA THR A 14 12.92 -14.02 0.23
C THR A 14 13.76 -13.18 -0.72
N THR A 15 14.23 -13.78 -1.81
CA THR A 15 14.90 -13.05 -2.90
C THR A 15 14.00 -13.09 -4.12
N GLY A 16 13.59 -11.92 -4.58
CA GLY A 16 12.87 -11.75 -5.84
C GLY A 16 13.82 -11.40 -7.01
N PRO A 17 13.28 -11.19 -8.21
CA PRO A 17 14.07 -10.84 -9.38
C PRO A 17 14.89 -9.55 -9.22
N ASP A 18 14.36 -8.61 -8.44
CA ASP A 18 14.95 -7.27 -8.27
C ASP A 18 15.72 -7.11 -6.93
N GLY A 19 15.87 -8.19 -6.16
CA GLY A 19 16.60 -8.18 -4.90
C GLY A 19 15.81 -8.73 -3.71
N PRO A 20 16.23 -8.40 -2.47
CA PRO A 20 15.59 -8.90 -1.26
C PRO A 20 14.18 -8.33 -1.09
N VAL A 21 13.26 -9.22 -0.69
CA VAL A 21 11.87 -8.91 -0.40
C VAL A 21 11.57 -9.31 1.04
N HIS A 22 11.13 -8.35 1.83
CA HIS A 22 10.66 -8.56 3.19
C HIS A 22 9.13 -8.56 3.24
N TYR A 23 8.59 -9.45 4.07
CA TYR A 23 7.16 -9.54 4.31
C TYR A 23 6.87 -10.08 5.70
N VAL A 24 5.64 -9.89 6.15
CA VAL A 24 5.11 -10.45 7.39
C VAL A 24 4.19 -11.61 7.02
N ALA A 25 4.28 -12.73 7.74
CA ALA A 25 3.44 -13.88 7.50
C ALA A 25 2.88 -14.43 8.82
N LEU A 26 1.55 -14.54 8.91
CA LEU A 26 0.87 -15.04 10.11
C LEU A 26 -0.49 -15.66 9.78
N GLY A 27 -1.03 -16.42 10.75
CA GLY A 27 -2.32 -17.11 10.62
C GLY A 27 -2.24 -18.38 9.79
N GLU A 28 -3.35 -19.09 9.75
CA GLU A 28 -3.53 -20.34 9.00
C GLU A 28 -4.86 -20.30 8.26
N GLY A 29 -4.98 -21.08 7.18
CA GLY A 29 -6.19 -21.13 6.36
C GLY A 29 -5.99 -20.62 4.93
N PRO A 30 -7.07 -20.20 4.24
CA PRO A 30 -6.98 -19.68 2.88
C PRO A 30 -6.04 -18.47 2.79
N PRO A 31 -5.21 -18.35 1.75
CA PRO A 31 -4.24 -17.28 1.64
C PRO A 31 -4.90 -15.93 1.40
N LEU A 32 -4.28 -14.87 1.93
CA LEU A 32 -4.61 -13.47 1.69
C LEU A 32 -3.31 -12.67 1.60
N VAL A 33 -3.13 -11.94 0.51
CA VAL A 33 -1.95 -11.11 0.25
C VAL A 33 -2.30 -9.66 0.54
N LEU A 34 -1.51 -8.99 1.36
CA LEU A 34 -1.65 -7.57 1.66
C LEU A 34 -0.40 -6.84 1.16
N VAL A 35 -0.58 -5.68 0.54
CA VAL A 35 0.52 -4.89 -0.04
C VAL A 35 0.56 -3.53 0.61
N ALA A 36 1.71 -3.17 1.19
CA ALA A 36 1.90 -1.96 1.99
C ALA A 36 1.55 -0.67 1.24
N ALA A 37 1.15 0.33 2.00
CA ALA A 37 0.89 1.67 1.48
C ALA A 37 2.20 2.42 1.14
N TRP A 38 2.08 3.48 0.32
CA TRP A 38 3.12 4.49 0.19
C TRP A 38 3.07 5.46 1.39
N GLY A 39 4.23 6.03 1.73
CA GLY A 39 4.37 7.02 2.79
C GLY A 39 5.81 7.51 2.91
N PRO A 40 6.25 7.97 4.10
CA PRO A 40 7.63 8.41 4.32
C PRO A 40 8.62 7.25 4.09
N GLN A 41 9.32 7.29 2.96
CA GLN A 41 10.32 6.28 2.60
C GLN A 41 11.56 6.36 3.52
N PRO A 42 12.12 5.22 3.97
CA PRO A 42 11.59 3.86 3.94
C PRO A 42 10.61 3.53 5.08
N GLY A 43 10.27 4.50 5.94
CA GLY A 43 9.57 4.33 7.21
C GLY A 43 8.08 3.97 7.10
N THR A 44 7.62 3.40 5.98
CA THR A 44 6.30 2.79 5.86
C THR A 44 6.48 1.30 5.62
N THR A 45 6.05 0.49 6.58
CA THR A 45 6.17 -0.97 6.51
C THR A 45 4.81 -1.63 6.33
N ALA A 46 4.81 -2.88 5.90
CA ALA A 46 3.59 -3.68 5.85
C ALA A 46 2.99 -3.87 7.25
N TRP A 47 3.84 -3.96 8.28
CA TRP A 47 3.39 -4.04 9.66
C TRP A 47 2.69 -2.75 10.11
N LEU A 48 3.31 -1.58 9.92
CA LEU A 48 2.68 -0.29 10.22
C LEU A 48 1.33 -0.14 9.52
N THR A 49 1.25 -0.56 8.25
CA THR A 49 0.04 -0.44 7.44
C THR A 49 -1.08 -1.37 7.93
N TYR A 50 -0.75 -2.60 8.34
CA TYR A 50 -1.76 -3.65 8.50
C TYR A 50 -1.81 -4.32 9.88
N ALA A 51 -0.98 -3.96 10.88
CA ALA A 51 -0.97 -4.64 12.17
C ALA A 51 -2.37 -4.79 12.78
N GLY A 52 -3.15 -3.69 12.82
CA GLY A 52 -4.51 -3.71 13.36
C GLY A 52 -5.54 -4.49 12.52
N VAL A 53 -5.23 -4.76 11.26
CA VAL A 53 -6.06 -5.57 10.34
C VAL A 53 -5.65 -7.05 10.41
N LEU A 54 -4.34 -7.31 10.49
CA LEU A 54 -3.77 -8.66 10.52
C LEU A 54 -4.21 -9.47 11.75
N GLU A 55 -4.36 -8.84 12.90
CA GLU A 55 -4.88 -9.50 14.10
C GLU A 55 -6.26 -10.14 13.86
N ARG A 56 -7.10 -9.45 13.09
CA ARG A 56 -8.46 -9.89 12.80
C ARG A 56 -8.51 -10.90 11.65
N LEU A 57 -7.88 -10.58 10.50
CA LEU A 57 -7.90 -11.44 9.32
C LEU A 57 -7.09 -12.72 9.52
N GLY A 58 -5.97 -12.65 10.25
CA GLY A 58 -5.11 -13.79 10.54
C GLY A 58 -5.74 -14.85 11.46
N ALA A 59 -6.87 -14.55 12.09
CA ALA A 59 -7.61 -15.53 12.90
C ALA A 59 -8.22 -16.66 12.04
N GLY A 60 -8.43 -16.44 10.74
CA GLY A 60 -9.03 -17.46 9.84
C GLY A 60 -8.35 -17.57 8.48
N ARG A 61 -7.24 -16.84 8.26
CA ARG A 61 -6.55 -16.80 6.98
C ARG A 61 -5.02 -16.84 7.15
N ARG A 62 -4.33 -17.44 6.19
CA ARG A 62 -2.89 -17.28 6.02
C ARG A 62 -2.62 -15.93 5.37
N CYS A 63 -2.32 -14.91 6.17
CA CYS A 63 -2.02 -13.56 5.70
C CYS A 63 -0.52 -13.40 5.44
N ILE A 64 -0.17 -12.88 4.27
CA ILE A 64 1.17 -12.34 4.01
C ILE A 64 1.05 -10.84 3.69
N ALA A 65 1.84 -10.00 4.35
CA ALA A 65 1.84 -8.56 4.14
C ALA A 65 3.23 -8.12 3.67
N VAL A 66 3.32 -7.61 2.44
CA VAL A 66 4.58 -7.39 1.71
C VAL A 66 5.00 -5.92 1.78
N ASP A 67 6.26 -5.68 2.15
CA ASP A 67 6.89 -4.36 2.03
C ASP A 67 7.17 -4.05 0.56
N LEU A 68 6.85 -2.83 0.13
CA LEU A 68 7.18 -2.37 -1.22
C LEU A 68 8.69 -2.12 -1.40
N PRO A 69 9.24 -2.23 -2.61
CA PRO A 69 10.63 -1.83 -2.89
C PRO A 69 10.94 -0.40 -2.41
N ASN A 70 12.05 -0.24 -1.71
CA ASN A 70 12.49 0.96 -1.01
C ASN A 70 11.64 1.35 0.22
N PHE A 71 10.71 0.51 0.65
CA PHE A 71 9.93 0.67 1.87
C PHE A 71 10.16 -0.50 2.80
N GLY A 72 10.03 -0.26 4.10
CA GLY A 72 10.32 -1.27 5.10
C GLY A 72 11.73 -1.82 4.90
N ARG A 73 11.82 -3.13 4.74
CA ARG A 73 13.08 -3.86 4.56
C ARG A 73 13.24 -4.49 3.17
N THR A 74 12.38 -4.13 2.20
CA THR A 74 12.45 -4.58 0.81
C THR A 74 13.33 -3.65 -0.02
N GLY A 75 14.31 -4.19 -0.71
CA GLY A 75 15.28 -3.42 -1.49
C GLY A 75 16.60 -3.24 -0.74
N PRO A 76 17.42 -2.21 -1.01
CA PRO A 76 17.15 -1.03 -1.85
C PRO A 76 17.12 -1.32 -3.36
N LEU A 77 16.36 -0.53 -4.13
CA LEU A 77 16.21 -0.66 -5.58
C LEU A 77 16.17 0.70 -6.28
N THR A 78 16.99 0.90 -7.32
CA THR A 78 16.92 2.06 -8.20
C THR A 78 16.01 1.73 -9.39
N PHE A 79 14.91 2.46 -9.53
CA PHE A 79 13.93 2.25 -10.61
C PHE A 79 14.36 2.91 -11.89
N HIS A 80 14.17 2.20 -13.00
CA HIS A 80 14.29 2.70 -14.38
C HIS A 80 13.06 2.35 -15.22
N GLU A 81 11.99 1.90 -14.56
CA GLU A 81 10.70 1.47 -15.08
C GLU A 81 9.59 1.98 -14.17
N PRO A 82 8.29 1.83 -14.51
CA PRO A 82 7.19 2.18 -13.60
C PRO A 82 7.35 1.47 -12.24
N ALA A 83 7.31 2.22 -11.15
CA ALA A 83 7.64 1.71 -9.80
C ALA A 83 6.74 0.56 -9.33
N HIS A 84 5.54 0.42 -9.91
CA HIS A 84 4.62 -0.66 -9.58
C HIS A 84 4.99 -2.01 -10.21
N ASP A 85 5.82 -2.03 -11.28
CA ASP A 85 6.23 -3.27 -11.94
C ASP A 85 7.18 -4.09 -11.04
N PRO A 86 8.31 -3.54 -10.51
CA PRO A 86 9.12 -4.25 -9.53
C PRO A 86 8.37 -4.51 -8.23
N ALA A 87 7.41 -3.66 -7.84
CA ALA A 87 6.56 -3.91 -6.68
C ALA A 87 5.67 -5.16 -6.89
N ALA A 88 5.05 -5.32 -8.07
CA ALA A 88 4.27 -6.51 -8.40
C ALA A 88 5.14 -7.77 -8.43
N ARG A 89 6.37 -7.69 -8.95
CA ARG A 89 7.33 -8.81 -8.92
C ARG A 89 7.75 -9.17 -7.49
N ALA A 90 7.92 -8.20 -6.60
CA ALA A 90 8.21 -8.45 -5.19
C ALA A 90 7.03 -9.18 -4.49
N VAL A 91 5.79 -8.78 -4.77
CA VAL A 91 4.59 -9.46 -4.27
C VAL A 91 4.53 -10.91 -4.78
N ALA A 92 4.75 -11.12 -6.07
CA ALA A 92 4.79 -12.46 -6.66
C ALA A 92 5.87 -13.34 -6.02
N ALA A 93 7.08 -12.80 -5.78
CA ALA A 93 8.16 -13.53 -5.11
C ALA A 93 7.81 -13.94 -3.66
N ALA A 94 7.11 -13.07 -2.91
CA ALA A 94 6.62 -13.41 -1.57
C ALA A 94 5.54 -14.50 -1.62
N MET A 95 4.63 -14.46 -2.60
CA MET A 95 3.63 -15.50 -2.84
C MET A 95 4.31 -16.84 -3.15
N ASP A 96 5.32 -16.83 -4.02
CA ASP A 96 6.06 -18.05 -4.40
C ASP A 96 6.80 -18.68 -3.21
N ALA A 97 7.41 -17.86 -2.36
CA ALA A 97 8.10 -18.30 -1.16
C ALA A 97 7.17 -18.98 -0.13
N GLU A 98 5.89 -18.60 -0.13
CA GLU A 98 4.85 -19.19 0.74
C GLU A 98 4.03 -20.29 0.02
N GLY A 99 4.38 -20.66 -1.23
CA GLY A 99 3.67 -21.66 -2.01
C GLY A 99 2.25 -21.25 -2.43
N ILE A 100 1.99 -19.94 -2.51
CA ILE A 100 0.69 -19.38 -2.87
C ILE A 100 0.61 -19.22 -4.39
N ALA A 101 -0.10 -20.12 -5.05
CA ALA A 101 -0.30 -20.04 -6.50
C ALA A 101 -1.20 -18.87 -6.89
N ALA A 102 -2.30 -18.66 -6.17
CA ALA A 102 -3.23 -17.55 -6.37
C ALA A 102 -3.89 -17.14 -5.04
N ALA A 103 -4.23 -15.88 -4.88
CA ALA A 103 -4.91 -15.37 -3.68
C ALA A 103 -5.67 -14.07 -3.98
N PRO A 104 -6.61 -13.67 -3.09
CA PRO A 104 -7.07 -12.29 -3.05
C PRO A 104 -5.92 -11.36 -2.66
N VAL A 105 -5.87 -10.17 -3.28
CA VAL A 105 -4.86 -9.15 -3.00
C VAL A 105 -5.54 -7.90 -2.42
N VAL A 106 -5.05 -7.46 -1.26
CA VAL A 106 -5.51 -6.26 -0.55
C VAL A 106 -4.40 -5.23 -0.59
N GLY A 107 -4.66 -4.06 -1.13
CA GLY A 107 -3.69 -2.98 -1.19
C GLY A 107 -4.28 -1.62 -0.85
N THR A 108 -3.44 -0.73 -0.33
CA THR A 108 -3.77 0.67 -0.08
C THR A 108 -2.75 1.56 -0.75
N SER A 109 -3.17 2.64 -1.40
CA SER A 109 -2.29 3.60 -2.08
C SER A 109 -1.42 2.89 -3.13
N MET A 110 -0.10 3.06 -3.09
CA MET A 110 0.82 2.36 -3.99
C MET A 110 0.64 0.84 -3.99
N GLY A 111 0.34 0.24 -2.83
CA GLY A 111 0.04 -1.19 -2.74
C GLY A 111 -1.22 -1.60 -3.50
N ALA A 112 -2.23 -0.73 -3.56
CA ALA A 112 -3.44 -0.97 -4.33
C ALA A 112 -3.16 -0.90 -5.85
N THR A 113 -2.42 0.11 -6.31
CA THR A 113 -1.99 0.18 -7.71
C THR A 113 -1.10 -1.00 -8.09
N THR A 114 -0.23 -1.45 -7.17
CA THR A 114 0.56 -2.68 -7.36
C THR A 114 -0.33 -3.91 -7.53
N GLY A 115 -1.40 -4.03 -6.74
CA GLY A 115 -2.39 -5.11 -6.89
C GLY A 115 -3.09 -5.08 -8.25
N ILE A 116 -3.44 -3.89 -8.76
CA ILE A 116 -3.99 -3.69 -10.11
C ILE A 116 -2.98 -4.15 -11.17
N VAL A 117 -1.72 -3.71 -11.07
CA VAL A 117 -0.66 -4.13 -12.00
C VAL A 117 -0.47 -5.64 -11.98
N LEU A 118 -0.43 -6.26 -10.80
CA LEU A 118 -0.31 -7.72 -10.68
C LEU A 118 -1.49 -8.45 -11.34
N ALA A 119 -2.73 -7.96 -11.12
CA ALA A 119 -3.92 -8.59 -11.72
C ALA A 119 -3.96 -8.44 -13.24
N LEU A 120 -3.39 -7.38 -13.80
CA LEU A 120 -3.27 -7.19 -15.26
C LEU A 120 -2.12 -8.00 -15.87
N ALA A 121 -0.99 -8.09 -15.17
CA ALA A 121 0.21 -8.79 -15.67
C ALA A 121 0.15 -10.32 -15.48
N ALA A 122 -0.50 -10.79 -14.42
CA ALA A 122 -0.61 -12.20 -14.04
C ALA A 122 -2.02 -12.49 -13.45
N PRO A 123 -3.08 -12.43 -14.27
CA PRO A 123 -4.46 -12.55 -13.81
C PRO A 123 -4.75 -13.88 -13.11
N GLU A 124 -4.02 -14.95 -13.45
CA GLU A 124 -4.13 -16.25 -12.80
C GLU A 124 -3.65 -16.26 -11.35
N ARG A 125 -2.89 -15.24 -10.93
CA ARG A 125 -2.35 -15.11 -9.57
C ARG A 125 -3.30 -14.41 -8.61
N VAL A 126 -4.34 -13.72 -9.13
CA VAL A 126 -5.23 -12.87 -8.34
C VAL A 126 -6.65 -13.38 -8.43
N THR A 127 -7.26 -13.73 -7.30
CA THR A 127 -8.65 -14.25 -7.26
C THR A 127 -9.67 -13.17 -6.90
N GLY A 128 -9.24 -12.04 -6.42
CA GLY A 128 -10.04 -10.86 -6.10
C GLY A 128 -9.16 -9.71 -5.65
N LEU A 129 -9.65 -8.49 -5.77
CA LEU A 129 -8.92 -7.28 -5.42
C LEU A 129 -9.67 -6.46 -4.37
N VAL A 130 -8.97 -6.04 -3.31
CA VAL A 130 -9.40 -4.94 -2.46
C VAL A 130 -8.39 -3.82 -2.62
N VAL A 131 -8.82 -2.70 -3.17
CA VAL A 131 -7.97 -1.55 -3.51
C VAL A 131 -8.53 -0.29 -2.89
N GLY A 132 -7.73 0.72 -2.66
CA GLY A 132 -8.23 2.00 -2.17
C GLY A 132 -7.15 3.04 -1.99
N ALA A 133 -7.57 4.30 -1.85
CA ALA A 133 -6.69 5.43 -1.69
C ALA A 133 -5.58 5.45 -2.76
N CYS A 134 -5.89 5.06 -3.99
CA CYS A 134 -4.90 4.85 -5.05
C CYS A 134 -5.30 5.51 -6.36
N HIS A 135 -4.29 5.75 -7.17
CA HIS A 135 -4.44 6.02 -8.59
C HIS A 135 -4.47 4.71 -9.38
N ALA A 136 -5.13 4.73 -10.55
CA ALA A 136 -5.07 3.62 -11.48
C ALA A 136 -3.73 3.52 -12.23
N SER A 137 -2.79 4.43 -11.97
CA SER A 137 -1.56 4.57 -12.72
C SER A 137 -0.35 4.85 -11.82
N THR A 138 0.85 4.64 -12.36
CA THR A 138 2.09 5.13 -11.78
C THR A 138 2.25 6.63 -12.07
N GLY A 139 2.59 7.40 -11.06
CA GLY A 139 2.77 8.85 -11.20
C GLY A 139 1.49 9.68 -11.06
N GLY A 140 0.34 9.01 -10.90
CA GLY A 140 -0.95 9.63 -10.68
C GLY A 140 -1.67 10.07 -11.94
N ASP A 141 -3.00 10.03 -11.89
CA ASP A 141 -3.86 10.54 -12.92
C ASP A 141 -4.17 12.02 -12.66
N PRO A 142 -4.36 12.83 -13.69
CA PRO A 142 -4.66 14.24 -13.49
C PRO A 142 -6.02 14.43 -12.82
N TYR A 143 -6.10 15.35 -11.87
CA TYR A 143 -7.34 15.79 -11.24
C TYR A 143 -7.79 17.11 -11.80
N LEU A 144 -9.03 17.19 -12.20
CA LEU A 144 -9.61 18.44 -12.67
C LEU A 144 -10.04 19.36 -11.52
N LEU A 145 -10.33 18.79 -10.34
CA LEU A 145 -10.92 19.53 -9.21
C LEU A 145 -9.99 19.66 -8.00
N ALA A 146 -8.85 18.98 -8.00
CA ALA A 146 -7.87 19.09 -6.92
C ALA A 146 -6.89 20.25 -7.12
N PRO A 147 -6.52 20.97 -6.07
CA PRO A 147 -5.45 21.98 -6.15
C PRO A 147 -4.13 21.30 -6.52
N PHE A 148 -3.33 21.96 -7.34
CA PHE A 148 -1.99 21.51 -7.70
C PHE A 148 -0.94 22.59 -7.39
N PRO A 149 0.14 22.29 -6.66
CA PRO A 149 0.39 21.00 -6.00
C PRO A 149 -0.59 20.74 -4.84
N SER A 150 -0.88 19.47 -4.55
CA SER A 150 -1.71 19.09 -3.42
C SER A 150 -1.00 19.38 -2.09
N GLU A 151 -1.75 19.51 -0.99
CA GLU A 151 -1.20 19.67 0.37
C GLU A 151 -0.17 18.59 0.68
N SER A 152 -0.50 17.33 0.38
CA SER A 152 0.39 16.19 0.57
C SER A 152 1.63 16.26 -0.33
N GLY A 153 1.47 16.72 -1.57
CA GLY A 153 2.59 16.90 -2.50
C GLY A 153 3.58 17.95 -2.02
N VAL A 154 3.10 19.06 -1.48
CA VAL A 154 3.96 20.10 -0.87
C VAL A 154 4.70 19.54 0.33
N ALA A 155 3.98 18.87 1.26
CA ALA A 155 4.59 18.30 2.46
C ALA A 155 5.60 17.19 2.14
N ALA A 156 5.35 16.40 1.09
CA ALA A 156 6.29 15.38 0.62
C ALA A 156 7.56 16.02 0.02
N ALA A 157 7.42 17.11 -0.74
CA ALA A 157 8.55 17.86 -1.27
C ALA A 157 9.41 18.50 -0.16
N ASP A 158 8.76 19.07 0.87
CA ASP A 158 9.44 19.62 2.05
C ASP A 158 10.24 18.53 2.77
N LEU A 159 9.65 17.34 2.96
CA LEU A 159 10.34 16.20 3.58
C LEU A 159 11.49 15.68 2.71
N ALA A 160 11.34 15.69 1.39
CA ALA A 160 12.42 15.29 0.48
C ALA A 160 13.59 16.28 0.51
N ALA A 161 13.30 17.59 0.65
CA ALA A 161 14.32 18.64 0.76
C ALA A 161 15.05 18.62 2.12
N ALA A 162 14.38 18.15 3.18
CA ALA A 162 14.91 18.06 4.53
C ALA A 162 14.60 16.67 5.16
N PRO A 163 15.25 15.59 4.68
CA PRO A 163 14.87 14.22 5.01
C PRO A 163 15.03 13.86 6.49
N ASP A 164 15.86 14.57 7.23
CA ASP A 164 16.11 14.37 8.67
C ASP A 164 15.29 15.32 9.57
N ASP A 165 14.50 16.23 9.00
CA ASP A 165 13.64 17.16 9.76
C ASP A 165 12.37 16.45 10.23
N GLU A 166 12.28 16.18 11.54
CA GLU A 166 11.09 15.60 12.17
C GLU A 166 9.85 16.49 12.03
N GLY A 167 10.02 17.80 11.94
CA GLY A 167 8.92 18.73 11.69
C GLY A 167 8.33 18.55 10.29
N ALA A 168 9.18 18.39 9.26
CA ALA A 168 8.75 18.08 7.90
C ALA A 168 8.07 16.70 7.84
N LEU A 169 8.66 15.67 8.49
CA LEU A 169 8.06 14.36 8.59
C LEU A 169 6.68 14.41 9.25
N ARG A 170 6.55 15.13 10.36
CA ARG A 170 5.28 15.28 11.07
C ARG A 170 4.23 16.00 10.21
N ARG A 171 4.60 17.07 9.50
CA ARG A 171 3.71 17.76 8.56
C ARG A 171 3.22 16.80 7.48
N PHE A 172 4.13 16.05 6.88
CA PHE A 172 3.78 15.08 5.85
C PHE A 172 2.83 13.99 6.39
N LEU A 173 3.17 13.34 7.50
CA LEU A 173 2.32 12.32 8.14
C LEU A 173 0.91 12.86 8.42
N ARG A 174 0.77 14.11 8.88
CA ARG A 174 -0.55 14.73 9.14
C ARG A 174 -1.43 14.84 7.90
N THR A 175 -0.86 14.89 6.70
CA THR A 175 -1.66 14.90 5.47
C THR A 175 -2.28 13.55 5.14
N LEU A 176 -1.75 12.46 5.70
CA LEU A 176 -2.22 11.10 5.46
C LEU A 176 -3.43 10.72 6.32
N PHE A 177 -3.67 11.41 7.43
CA PHE A 177 -4.74 11.11 8.38
C PHE A 177 -5.89 12.12 8.34
N HIS A 178 -7.12 11.64 8.54
CA HIS A 178 -8.26 12.52 8.80
C HIS A 178 -8.08 13.26 10.12
N ASP A 179 -7.71 12.53 11.17
CA ASP A 179 -7.43 13.10 12.49
C ASP A 179 -5.91 13.25 12.70
N PRO A 180 -5.39 14.50 12.66
CA PRO A 180 -3.96 14.76 12.82
C PRO A 180 -3.43 14.37 14.21
N ALA A 181 -4.28 14.14 15.22
CA ALA A 181 -3.86 13.68 16.54
C ALA A 181 -3.33 12.23 16.52
N ARG A 182 -3.61 11.46 15.48
CA ARG A 182 -3.02 10.13 15.25
C ARG A 182 -1.53 10.18 14.92
N VAL A 183 -1.00 11.33 14.53
CA VAL A 183 0.45 11.52 14.34
C VAL A 183 1.09 11.80 15.68
N THR A 184 1.30 10.73 16.44
CA THR A 184 1.90 10.78 17.78
C THR A 184 3.41 11.08 17.72
N ASP A 185 3.98 11.48 18.86
CA ASP A 185 5.44 11.66 18.98
C ASP A 185 6.17 10.33 18.77
N GLU A 186 5.61 9.23 19.24
CA GLU A 186 6.14 7.88 19.04
C GLU A 186 6.19 7.51 17.56
N LEU A 187 5.13 7.73 16.79
CA LEU A 187 5.11 7.46 15.34
C LEU A 187 6.19 8.25 14.60
N VAL A 188 6.36 9.53 14.95
CA VAL A 188 7.39 10.38 14.32
C VAL A 188 8.78 9.91 14.70
N ALA A 189 9.03 9.62 15.98
CA ALA A 189 10.33 9.16 16.47
C ALA A 189 10.73 7.81 15.86
N ASP A 190 9.82 6.83 15.85
CA ASP A 190 10.07 5.50 15.28
C ASP A 190 10.32 5.59 13.77
N THR A 191 9.49 6.37 13.04
CA THR A 191 9.69 6.58 11.61
C THR A 191 11.02 7.25 11.32
N THR A 192 11.41 8.27 12.09
CA THR A 192 12.70 8.95 11.97
C THR A 192 13.86 7.97 12.22
N ALA A 193 13.78 7.18 13.28
CA ALA A 193 14.80 6.21 13.63
C ALA A 193 14.97 5.15 12.54
N PHE A 194 13.87 4.62 12.03
CA PHE A 194 13.86 3.63 10.94
C PHE A 194 14.51 4.20 9.67
N ARG A 195 14.14 5.42 9.27
CA ARG A 195 14.71 6.11 8.10
C ARG A 195 16.23 6.30 8.22
N LYS A 196 16.71 6.67 9.40
CA LYS A 196 18.16 6.82 9.69
C LYS A 196 18.92 5.50 9.65
N GLN A 197 18.25 4.37 9.94
CA GLN A 197 18.86 3.03 9.87
C GLN A 197 18.95 2.50 8.44
N HIS A 198 18.18 3.04 7.49
CA HIS A 198 18.09 2.58 6.11
C HIS A 198 18.35 3.69 5.07
N PRO A 199 19.49 4.43 5.16
CA PRO A 199 19.78 5.55 4.25
C PRO A 199 19.99 5.11 2.80
N GLU A 200 20.30 3.84 2.56
CA GLU A 200 20.47 3.25 1.22
C GLU A 200 19.14 3.25 0.44
N HIS A 201 17.99 3.04 1.09
CA HIS A 201 16.68 3.11 0.47
C HIS A 201 16.34 4.52 -0.01
N LEU A 202 16.68 5.54 0.80
CA LEU A 202 16.52 6.94 0.41
C LEU A 202 17.40 7.29 -0.79
N ARG A 203 18.66 6.83 -0.80
CA ARG A 203 19.57 7.06 -1.93
C ARG A 203 19.08 6.39 -3.20
N ALA A 204 18.60 5.14 -3.11
CA ALA A 204 18.06 4.40 -4.25
C ALA A 204 16.79 5.08 -4.79
N GLY A 205 15.88 5.51 -3.91
CA GLY A 205 14.69 6.26 -4.28
C GLY A 205 15.03 7.59 -4.99
N ALA A 206 15.98 8.34 -4.45
CA ALA A 206 16.42 9.61 -5.05
C ALA A 206 17.14 9.44 -6.40
N ALA A 207 17.80 8.29 -6.62
CA ALA A 207 18.45 7.95 -7.88
C ALA A 207 17.48 7.36 -8.92
N SER A 208 16.26 7.03 -8.51
CA SER A 208 15.25 6.41 -9.38
C SER A 208 14.66 7.40 -10.37
N VAL A 209 14.34 6.90 -11.56
CA VAL A 209 13.62 7.65 -12.58
C VAL A 209 12.13 7.37 -12.43
N SER A 210 11.33 8.43 -12.23
CA SER A 210 9.87 8.30 -12.22
C SER A 210 9.37 8.13 -13.65
N VAL A 211 9.00 6.90 -14.00
CA VAL A 211 8.41 6.58 -15.31
C VAL A 211 6.90 6.59 -15.16
N ALA A 212 6.23 7.50 -15.87
CA ALA A 212 4.78 7.58 -15.87
C ALA A 212 4.18 6.39 -16.63
N HIS A 213 3.13 5.80 -16.05
CA HIS A 213 2.39 4.69 -16.63
C HIS A 213 0.92 4.79 -16.21
N SER A 214 0.00 4.48 -17.08
CA SER A 214 -1.44 4.50 -16.78
C SER A 214 -2.10 3.17 -17.08
N ASN A 215 -2.81 2.62 -16.10
CA ASN A 215 -3.64 1.42 -16.26
C ASN A 215 -5.09 1.76 -16.66
N MET A 216 -5.43 3.04 -16.85
CA MET A 216 -6.81 3.47 -17.09
C MET A 216 -7.50 2.73 -18.23
N ALA A 217 -6.80 2.57 -19.38
CA ALA A 217 -7.34 1.89 -20.55
C ALA A 217 -7.53 0.37 -20.33
N LEU A 218 -6.86 -0.20 -19.32
CA LEU A 218 -6.84 -1.63 -19.02
C LEU A 218 -7.78 -2.01 -17.87
N LEU A 219 -8.35 -1.05 -17.14
CA LEU A 219 -9.19 -1.35 -15.97
C LEU A 219 -10.39 -2.25 -16.32
N SER A 220 -10.95 -2.11 -17.52
CA SER A 220 -12.05 -2.95 -17.99
C SER A 220 -11.65 -4.41 -18.27
N GLU A 221 -10.36 -4.70 -18.33
CA GLU A 221 -9.85 -6.06 -18.53
C GLU A 221 -9.77 -6.86 -17.21
N ILE A 222 -9.91 -6.19 -16.06
CA ILE A 222 -9.93 -6.84 -14.76
C ILE A 222 -11.26 -7.59 -14.61
N THR A 223 -11.18 -8.93 -14.61
CA THR A 223 -12.36 -9.81 -14.56
C THR A 223 -12.65 -10.38 -13.18
N VAL A 224 -11.72 -10.25 -12.24
CA VAL A 224 -11.93 -10.70 -10.85
C VAL A 224 -12.80 -9.72 -10.08
N PRO A 225 -13.55 -10.17 -9.06
CA PRO A 225 -14.27 -9.27 -8.17
C PRO A 225 -13.35 -8.21 -7.56
N MET A 226 -13.82 -6.97 -7.47
CA MET A 226 -13.06 -5.89 -6.86
C MET A 226 -13.90 -5.14 -5.81
N LEU A 227 -13.28 -4.79 -4.71
CA LEU A 227 -13.81 -3.84 -3.73
C LEU A 227 -12.89 -2.63 -3.65
N VAL A 228 -13.43 -1.45 -3.88
CA VAL A 228 -12.72 -0.19 -3.63
C VAL A 228 -13.09 0.31 -2.23
N ILE A 229 -12.10 0.51 -1.34
CA ILE A 229 -12.30 1.11 -0.01
C ILE A 229 -11.54 2.43 0.04
N HIS A 230 -12.22 3.56 0.13
CA HIS A 230 -11.59 4.88 0.06
C HIS A 230 -12.06 5.81 1.19
N GLY A 231 -11.11 6.49 1.82
CA GLY A 231 -11.40 7.51 2.83
C GLY A 231 -11.94 8.80 2.20
N ARG A 232 -13.08 9.30 2.69
CA ARG A 232 -13.70 10.52 2.16
C ARG A 232 -12.90 11.80 2.42
N SER A 233 -11.97 11.75 3.37
CA SER A 233 -11.11 12.89 3.75
C SER A 233 -9.67 12.68 3.26
N ASP A 234 -9.45 11.84 2.26
CA ASP A 234 -8.13 11.62 1.67
C ASP A 234 -7.66 12.91 0.98
N ARG A 235 -6.51 13.45 1.46
CA ARG A 235 -5.88 14.68 0.96
C ARG A 235 -4.71 14.40 0.03
N MET A 236 -4.36 13.11 -0.15
CA MET A 236 -3.31 12.68 -1.06
C MET A 236 -3.88 12.19 -2.38
N VAL A 237 -4.84 11.28 -2.31
CA VAL A 237 -5.55 10.73 -3.47
C VAL A 237 -7.02 11.09 -3.31
N PRO A 238 -7.55 12.04 -4.10
CA PRO A 238 -8.94 12.42 -4.02
C PRO A 238 -9.91 11.25 -4.23
N PHE A 239 -11.04 11.30 -3.51
CA PHE A 239 -12.05 10.25 -3.50
C PHE A 239 -12.59 9.92 -4.91
N GLU A 240 -12.54 10.87 -5.82
CA GLU A 240 -12.93 10.72 -7.24
C GLU A 240 -12.15 9.61 -7.95
N GLN A 241 -10.93 9.29 -7.52
CA GLN A 241 -10.19 8.15 -8.07
C GLN A 241 -10.85 6.82 -7.73
N GLY A 242 -11.40 6.68 -6.52
CA GLY A 242 -12.19 5.50 -6.15
C GLY A 242 -13.46 5.36 -6.98
N LEU A 243 -14.16 6.46 -7.24
CA LEU A 243 -15.33 6.50 -8.12
C LEU A 243 -14.94 6.10 -9.55
N MET A 244 -13.84 6.63 -10.06
CA MET A 244 -13.36 6.33 -11.40
C MET A 244 -13.00 4.85 -11.55
N ILE A 245 -12.18 4.30 -10.65
CA ILE A 245 -11.80 2.88 -10.69
C ILE A 245 -13.04 1.99 -10.65
N SER A 246 -13.97 2.24 -9.72
CA SER A 246 -15.21 1.45 -9.61
C SER A 246 -16.15 1.59 -10.80
N SER A 247 -16.01 2.65 -11.59
CA SER A 247 -16.83 2.84 -12.81
C SER A 247 -16.26 2.13 -14.04
N TYR A 248 -14.95 1.91 -14.07
CA TYR A 248 -14.27 1.26 -15.20
C TYR A 248 -14.09 -0.24 -15.03
N VAL A 249 -13.99 -0.74 -13.78
CA VAL A 249 -13.88 -2.18 -13.51
C VAL A 249 -15.28 -2.80 -13.43
N PRO A 250 -15.61 -3.79 -14.29
CA PRO A 250 -17.00 -4.28 -14.43
C PRO A 250 -17.59 -4.91 -13.16
N GLN A 251 -16.76 -5.49 -12.30
CA GLN A 251 -17.18 -6.19 -11.07
C GLN A 251 -16.68 -5.47 -9.79
N ALA A 252 -16.65 -4.14 -9.80
CA ALA A 252 -16.20 -3.36 -8.66
C ALA A 252 -17.35 -2.79 -7.84
N ASP A 253 -17.30 -3.01 -6.53
CA ASP A 253 -18.08 -2.29 -5.51
C ASP A 253 -17.23 -1.17 -4.90
N LEU A 254 -17.87 -0.13 -4.34
CA LEU A 254 -17.20 0.99 -3.68
C LEU A 254 -17.74 1.21 -2.25
N VAL A 255 -16.84 1.28 -1.29
CA VAL A 255 -17.11 1.67 0.10
C VAL A 255 -16.39 2.98 0.42
N ALA A 256 -17.15 4.01 0.77
CA ALA A 256 -16.66 5.30 1.20
C ALA A 256 -16.62 5.39 2.73
N LEU A 257 -15.43 5.45 3.33
CA LEU A 257 -15.28 5.59 4.77
C LEU A 257 -15.32 7.08 5.18
N ASN A 258 -16.33 7.44 5.97
CA ASN A 258 -16.40 8.79 6.55
C ASN A 258 -15.36 8.96 7.66
N ARG A 259 -14.84 10.19 7.84
CA ARG A 259 -13.82 10.52 8.85
C ARG A 259 -12.60 9.59 8.75
N CYS A 260 -12.15 9.37 7.52
CA CYS A 260 -11.00 8.55 7.17
C CYS A 260 -10.20 9.26 6.07
N GLY A 261 -8.90 9.32 6.20
CA GLY A 261 -7.94 9.89 5.24
C GLY A 261 -7.34 8.84 4.33
N HIS A 262 -6.03 8.98 4.08
CA HIS A 262 -5.31 8.20 3.07
C HIS A 262 -4.99 6.76 3.50
N TRP A 263 -4.96 6.46 4.79
CA TRP A 263 -4.62 5.12 5.29
C TRP A 263 -5.80 4.42 5.99
N PRO A 264 -6.86 4.00 5.25
CA PRO A 264 -8.00 3.29 5.82
C PRO A 264 -7.65 2.13 6.75
N PRO A 265 -6.67 1.23 6.44
CA PRO A 265 -6.33 0.12 7.33
C PRO A 265 -5.70 0.57 8.66
N VAL A 266 -5.07 1.76 8.70
CA VAL A 266 -4.50 2.33 9.93
C VAL A 266 -5.54 3.12 10.71
N GLU A 267 -6.37 3.92 10.03
CA GLU A 267 -7.33 4.80 10.69
C GLU A 267 -8.60 4.10 11.15
N ARG A 268 -9.05 3.11 10.40
CA ARG A 268 -10.30 2.38 10.62
C ARG A 268 -10.08 0.87 10.48
N PRO A 269 -9.13 0.26 11.22
CA PRO A 269 -8.71 -1.14 11.01
C PRO A 269 -9.85 -2.15 11.14
N VAL A 270 -10.77 -1.93 12.08
CA VAL A 270 -11.90 -2.84 12.31
C VAL A 270 -12.86 -2.79 11.12
N GLU A 271 -13.31 -1.59 10.74
CA GLU A 271 -14.23 -1.43 9.61
C GLU A 271 -13.58 -1.87 8.29
N PHE A 272 -12.29 -1.58 8.12
CA PHE A 272 -11.55 -2.05 6.93
C PHE A 272 -11.54 -3.57 6.87
N ALA A 273 -11.16 -4.25 7.96
CA ALA A 273 -11.14 -5.71 8.01
C ALA A 273 -12.54 -6.33 7.81
N ASP A 274 -13.59 -5.74 8.39
CA ASP A 274 -14.97 -6.20 8.22
C ASP A 274 -15.41 -6.10 6.75
N GLN A 275 -15.06 -5.03 6.04
CA GLN A 275 -15.36 -4.89 4.62
C GLN A 275 -14.59 -5.92 3.77
N VAL A 276 -13.31 -6.15 4.07
CA VAL A 276 -12.51 -7.19 3.42
C VAL A 276 -13.15 -8.55 3.61
N GLU A 277 -13.45 -8.95 4.86
CA GLU A 277 -14.08 -10.23 5.15
C GLU A 277 -15.45 -10.41 4.49
N LEU A 278 -16.27 -9.36 4.50
CA LEU A 278 -17.58 -9.39 3.83
C LEU A 278 -17.42 -9.62 2.33
N PHE A 279 -16.49 -8.90 1.70
CA PHE A 279 -16.20 -9.03 0.27
C PHE A 279 -15.73 -10.45 -0.08
N LEU A 280 -14.76 -10.99 0.66
CA LEU A 280 -14.23 -12.31 0.43
C LEU A 280 -15.32 -13.40 0.55
N ARG A 281 -16.12 -13.34 1.60
CA ARG A 281 -17.25 -14.28 1.81
C ARG A 281 -18.31 -14.20 0.70
N ARG A 282 -18.68 -12.99 0.26
CA ARG A 282 -19.70 -12.78 -0.78
C ARG A 282 -19.28 -13.36 -2.12
N ASN A 283 -17.98 -13.39 -2.39
CA ASN A 283 -17.41 -13.88 -3.64
C ASN A 283 -16.87 -15.32 -3.54
N GLY A 284 -16.95 -15.96 -2.38
CA GLY A 284 -16.49 -17.34 -2.18
C GLY A 284 -14.96 -17.51 -2.27
N ILE A 285 -14.21 -16.48 -1.89
CA ILE A 285 -12.74 -16.42 -1.99
C ILE A 285 -12.09 -16.11 -0.65
#